data_f9c584730ea2c5263e1e5ecea3c89938
#
_entry.id   f9c584730ea2c5263e1e5ecea3c89938
#
_cell.length_a   1.000
_cell.length_b   1.000
_cell.length_c   1.000
_cell.angle_alpha   90.00
_cell.angle_beta   90.00
_cell.angle_gamma   90.00
#
_symmetry.space_group_name_H-M   'P 1'
#
loop_
_entity.id
_entity.type
_entity.pdbx_description
1 polymer ?
#
loop_
_entity_poly.entity_id
_entity_poly.type
_entity_poly.pdbx_seq_one_letter_code
_entity_poly.pdbx_strand_id
1 'polypeptide(L)'
;MRNIFFAATVLSSAVLAGAAFAAGGGDPTPTPASGQNDASTTCPKGQVYDVKEKKCVVQKSGILPDSQLVEYAFALDKAARYDEALTVLDLLQDQNTARALNYRGYTLRKLGRWDEGVAFYKKSIAVDPQYVQVREYLGEAYVEKGKIALAAEQLATIARLCGSKECSEYQDLAKAIGG
;
A
#
# COMPACT_ATOMS: atom_id res chain seq x y z
N MET A 1 -55.18 -33.32 18.23
CA MET A 1 -56.05 -33.37 17.02
C MET A 1 -55.20 -33.03 15.82
N ARG A 2 -54.83 -34.07 15.24
CA ARG A 2 -55.16 -34.62 13.92
C ARG A 2 -54.41 -33.90 12.79
N ASN A 3 -53.34 -34.54 12.32
CA ASN A 3 -53.16 -35.20 10.99
C ASN A 3 -53.52 -34.32 9.79
N ILE A 4 -52.65 -34.20 8.77
CA ILE A 4 -52.66 -35.11 7.62
C ILE A 4 -51.40 -34.88 6.76
N PHE A 5 -50.78 -35.97 6.37
CA PHE A 5 -49.79 -36.19 5.30
C PHE A 5 -50.23 -35.71 3.93
N PHE A 6 -49.31 -35.30 3.07
CA PHE A 6 -49.29 -35.79 1.68
C PHE A 6 -47.89 -35.77 1.11
N ALA A 7 -47.43 -36.94 0.72
CA ALA A 7 -46.26 -37.17 -0.11
C ALA A 7 -46.66 -37.14 -1.59
N ALA A 8 -45.81 -36.64 -2.42
CA ALA A 8 -45.83 -36.95 -3.86
C ALA A 8 -44.41 -36.94 -4.41
N THR A 9 -43.94 -38.14 -4.69
CA THR A 9 -42.80 -38.51 -5.52
C THR A 9 -43.17 -38.40 -6.98
N VAL A 10 -42.27 -37.86 -7.81
CA VAL A 10 -42.20 -38.23 -9.25
C VAL A 10 -40.74 -38.34 -9.67
N LEU A 11 -40.46 -39.49 -10.26
CA LEU A 11 -39.19 -39.94 -10.85
C LEU A 11 -38.96 -39.41 -12.27
N SER A 12 -37.71 -39.65 -12.71
CA SER A 12 -37.23 -39.82 -14.11
C SER A 12 -36.77 -38.53 -14.80
N SER A 13 -35.70 -38.45 -15.53
CA SER A 13 -34.90 -39.46 -16.22
C SER A 13 -33.50 -38.97 -16.52
N ALA A 14 -32.54 -39.85 -16.53
CA ALA A 14 -31.18 -39.68 -17.00
C ALA A 14 -31.12 -39.51 -18.53
N VAL A 15 -30.26 -38.61 -19.00
CA VAL A 15 -29.68 -38.69 -20.34
C VAL A 15 -28.17 -38.51 -20.21
N LEU A 16 -27.47 -39.60 -20.46
CA LEU A 16 -26.04 -39.64 -20.74
C LEU A 16 -25.80 -39.19 -22.17
N ALA A 17 -24.96 -38.21 -22.36
CA ALA A 17 -24.29 -38.02 -23.63
C ALA A 17 -22.82 -37.70 -23.32
N GLY A 18 -21.96 -38.65 -23.59
CA GLY A 18 -20.53 -38.50 -23.56
C GLY A 18 -20.03 -37.75 -24.78
N ALA A 19 -18.97 -36.95 -24.60
CA ALA A 19 -18.10 -36.55 -25.69
C ALA A 19 -16.70 -36.25 -25.15
N ALA A 20 -15.84 -37.12 -25.55
CA ALA A 20 -14.45 -36.97 -26.02
C ALA A 20 -13.48 -36.03 -25.27
N PHE A 21 -12.49 -36.66 -24.73
CA PHE A 21 -11.19 -36.12 -24.35
C PHE A 21 -10.46 -35.55 -25.57
N ALA A 22 -9.99 -34.32 -25.48
CA ALA A 22 -8.84 -33.85 -26.21
C ALA A 22 -7.81 -33.41 -25.20
N ALA A 23 -6.79 -34.20 -25.01
CA ALA A 23 -5.57 -33.83 -24.32
C ALA A 23 -4.83 -32.82 -25.18
N GLY A 24 -4.66 -31.61 -24.68
CA GLY A 24 -3.81 -30.59 -25.24
C GLY A 24 -3.11 -29.90 -24.06
N GLY A 25 -1.91 -30.40 -23.74
CA GLY A 25 -1.01 -29.71 -22.79
C GLY A 25 -0.58 -28.38 -23.41
N GLY A 26 -0.86 -27.33 -22.72
CA GLY A 26 -0.32 -26.00 -22.94
C GLY A 26 -0.23 -25.35 -21.58
N ASP A 27 0.99 -25.22 -21.08
CA ASP A 27 1.27 -24.35 -19.95
C ASP A 27 0.67 -22.97 -20.22
N PRO A 28 -0.08 -22.39 -19.28
CA PRO A 28 -0.45 -21.00 -19.40
C PRO A 28 0.80 -20.15 -19.12
N THR A 29 1.53 -19.77 -20.17
CA THR A 29 2.41 -18.62 -20.13
C THR A 29 1.60 -17.45 -19.58
N PRO A 30 2.06 -16.76 -18.50
CA PRO A 30 1.39 -15.58 -18.04
C PRO A 30 1.46 -14.52 -19.13
N THR A 31 0.33 -14.24 -19.74
CA THR A 31 0.16 -13.11 -20.66
C THR A 31 0.47 -11.85 -19.86
N PRO A 32 1.40 -10.99 -20.30
CA PRO A 32 1.59 -9.70 -19.66
C PRO A 32 0.32 -8.89 -19.83
N ALA A 33 -0.33 -8.57 -18.71
CA ALA A 33 -1.49 -7.69 -18.69
C ALA A 33 -1.11 -6.35 -19.33
N SER A 34 -1.74 -6.06 -20.44
CA SER A 34 -1.58 -4.81 -21.18
C SER A 34 -2.08 -3.62 -20.36
N GLY A 35 -1.17 -2.72 -20.06
CA GLY A 35 -1.35 -1.29 -19.98
C GLY A 35 -2.53 -0.73 -19.19
N GLN A 36 -2.28 -0.35 -17.94
CA GLN A 36 -2.82 0.89 -17.39
C GLN A 36 -1.70 1.57 -16.62
N ASN A 37 -1.51 2.88 -16.88
CA ASN A 37 -0.46 3.72 -16.31
C ASN A 37 -0.81 4.09 -14.86
N ASP A 38 -0.86 3.10 -13.98
CA ASP A 38 -0.93 3.33 -12.55
C ASP A 38 0.46 3.15 -11.94
N ALA A 39 0.89 4.14 -11.15
CA ALA A 39 2.09 4.09 -10.31
C ALA A 39 2.10 2.92 -9.31
N SER A 40 1.12 2.02 -9.41
CA SER A 40 0.92 0.84 -8.57
C SER A 40 1.47 -0.46 -9.18
N THR A 41 2.15 -0.42 -10.34
CA THR A 41 2.71 -1.64 -10.93
C THR A 41 3.85 -2.16 -10.09
N THR A 42 3.61 -3.22 -9.32
CA THR A 42 4.64 -3.88 -8.54
C THR A 42 5.27 -5.02 -9.33
N CYS A 43 6.59 -5.07 -9.30
CA CYS A 43 7.38 -6.11 -9.97
C CYS A 43 7.53 -7.38 -9.10
N PRO A 44 8.00 -8.50 -9.68
CA PRO A 44 8.49 -9.65 -8.90
C PRO A 44 9.55 -9.24 -7.88
N LYS A 45 9.68 -10.02 -6.79
CA LYS A 45 10.67 -9.77 -5.75
C LYS A 45 12.07 -9.64 -6.34
N GLY A 46 12.83 -8.65 -5.87
CA GLY A 46 14.18 -8.38 -6.36
C GLY A 46 14.23 -7.51 -7.61
N GLN A 47 13.10 -6.99 -8.06
CA GLN A 47 13.00 -6.06 -9.19
C GLN A 47 12.27 -4.78 -8.79
N VAL A 48 12.53 -3.70 -9.53
CA VAL A 48 11.86 -2.41 -9.43
C VAL A 48 11.30 -2.01 -10.79
N TYR A 49 10.20 -1.27 -10.81
CA TYR A 49 9.58 -0.81 -12.05
C TYR A 49 10.28 0.44 -12.57
N ASP A 50 10.85 0.36 -13.78
CA ASP A 50 11.37 1.51 -14.50
C ASP A 50 10.24 2.15 -15.31
N VAL A 51 9.83 3.36 -14.93
CA VAL A 51 8.72 4.09 -15.57
C VAL A 51 9.08 4.53 -16.99
N LYS A 52 10.35 4.79 -17.29
CA LYS A 52 10.83 5.23 -18.62
C LYS A 52 10.81 4.06 -19.59
N GLU A 53 11.39 2.94 -19.16
CA GLU A 53 11.49 1.73 -19.96
C GLU A 53 10.21 0.87 -19.92
N LYS A 54 9.27 1.22 -19.02
CA LYS A 54 7.99 0.50 -18.79
C LYS A 54 8.19 -0.99 -18.54
N LYS A 55 9.20 -1.35 -17.77
CA LYS A 55 9.56 -2.73 -17.45
C LYS A 55 10.14 -2.88 -16.04
N CYS A 56 10.10 -4.09 -15.53
CA CYS A 56 10.79 -4.43 -14.29
C CYS A 56 12.29 -4.64 -14.54
N VAL A 57 13.13 -3.99 -13.75
CA VAL A 57 14.59 -4.10 -13.78
C VAL A 57 15.11 -4.61 -12.45
N VAL A 58 16.29 -5.25 -12.43
CA VAL A 58 16.90 -5.78 -11.21
C VAL A 58 17.17 -4.66 -10.21
N GLN A 59 16.83 -4.90 -8.93
CA GLN A 59 17.14 -3.96 -7.84
C GLN A 59 18.63 -3.74 -7.71
N LYS A 60 19.07 -2.49 -7.90
CA LYS A 60 20.47 -2.08 -7.75
C LYS A 60 20.53 -0.60 -7.47
N SER A 61 21.37 -0.20 -6.50
CA SER A 61 21.61 1.21 -6.22
C SER A 61 22.12 1.94 -7.47
N GLY A 62 21.59 3.16 -7.69
CA GLY A 62 21.98 4.01 -8.81
C GLY A 62 21.43 3.62 -10.18
N ILE A 63 20.61 2.56 -10.29
CA ILE A 63 19.99 2.16 -11.56
C ILE A 63 18.79 3.06 -11.90
N LEU A 64 18.07 3.54 -10.89
CA LEU A 64 16.96 4.47 -11.03
C LEU A 64 17.16 5.70 -10.14
N PRO A 65 16.56 6.85 -10.50
CA PRO A 65 16.55 8.03 -9.64
C PRO A 65 15.87 7.74 -8.31
N ASP A 66 16.36 8.35 -7.22
CA ASP A 66 15.78 8.19 -5.87
C ASP A 66 14.28 8.51 -5.82
N SER A 67 13.82 9.50 -6.58
CA SER A 67 12.40 9.82 -6.68
C SER A 67 11.55 8.66 -7.20
N GLN A 68 12.03 7.89 -8.15
CA GLN A 68 11.35 6.69 -8.65
C GLN A 68 11.38 5.56 -7.63
N LEU A 69 12.51 5.36 -6.96
CA LEU A 69 12.64 4.32 -5.93
C LEU A 69 11.70 4.60 -4.74
N VAL A 70 11.58 5.86 -4.33
CA VAL A 70 10.65 6.27 -3.25
C VAL A 70 9.20 6.01 -3.64
N GLU A 71 8.79 6.35 -4.87
CA GLU A 71 7.43 6.06 -5.38
C GLU A 71 7.18 4.56 -5.45
N TYR A 72 8.16 3.81 -5.90
CA TYR A 72 8.04 2.37 -6.01
C TYR A 72 7.95 1.70 -4.62
N ALA A 73 8.72 2.17 -3.65
CA ALA A 73 8.60 1.71 -2.26
C ALA A 73 7.19 1.96 -1.71
N PHE A 74 6.61 3.13 -1.99
CA PHE A 74 5.23 3.42 -1.59
C PHE A 74 4.20 2.52 -2.30
N ALA A 75 4.41 2.19 -3.57
CA ALA A 75 3.56 1.21 -4.28
C ALA A 75 3.65 -0.18 -3.63
N LEU A 76 4.82 -0.61 -3.18
CA LEU A 76 5.01 -1.84 -2.42
C LEU A 76 4.30 -1.80 -1.06
N ASP A 77 4.35 -0.66 -0.35
CA ASP A 77 3.63 -0.44 0.90
C ASP A 77 2.10 -0.59 0.70
N LYS A 78 1.56 -0.03 -0.39
CA LYS A 78 0.14 -0.18 -0.75
C LYS A 78 -0.23 -1.63 -1.06
N ALA A 79 0.71 -2.42 -1.57
CA ALA A 79 0.56 -3.85 -1.80
C ALA A 79 0.87 -4.71 -0.55
N ALA A 80 1.07 -4.10 0.62
CA ALA A 80 1.48 -4.74 1.88
C ALA A 80 2.79 -5.53 1.80
N ARG A 81 3.67 -5.18 0.85
CA ARG A 81 5.00 -5.78 0.64
C ARG A 81 6.08 -4.99 1.38
N TYR A 82 5.91 -4.83 2.68
CA TYR A 82 6.67 -3.89 3.52
C TYR A 82 8.18 -4.19 3.59
N ASP A 83 8.58 -5.46 3.70
CA ASP A 83 10.02 -5.83 3.72
C ASP A 83 10.71 -5.47 2.41
N GLU A 84 9.99 -5.60 1.29
CA GLU A 84 10.51 -5.22 -0.01
C GLU A 84 10.56 -3.69 -0.18
N ALA A 85 9.58 -2.98 0.38
CA ALA A 85 9.61 -1.51 0.42
C ALA A 85 10.85 -1.00 1.17
N LEU A 86 11.19 -1.58 2.33
CA LEU A 86 12.44 -1.25 3.03
C LEU A 86 13.67 -1.54 2.18
N THR A 87 13.70 -2.71 1.52
CA THR A 87 14.82 -3.08 0.63
C THR A 87 15.00 -2.06 -0.49
N VAL A 88 13.91 -1.56 -1.07
CA VAL A 88 13.97 -0.52 -2.11
C VAL A 88 14.44 0.82 -1.53
N LEU A 89 13.95 1.21 -0.35
CA LEU A 89 14.41 2.43 0.33
C LEU A 89 15.89 2.39 0.71
N ASP A 90 16.47 1.20 0.91
CA ASP A 90 17.91 1.03 1.17
C ASP A 90 18.78 1.24 -0.10
N LEU A 91 18.17 1.24 -1.30
CA LEU A 91 18.87 1.53 -2.55
C LEU A 91 19.06 3.03 -2.83
N LEU A 92 18.37 3.89 -2.10
CA LEU A 92 18.45 5.34 -2.30
C LEU A 92 19.88 5.84 -2.08
N GLN A 93 20.32 6.74 -2.96
CA GLN A 93 21.60 7.42 -2.81
C GLN A 93 21.55 8.43 -1.66
N ASP A 94 20.43 9.15 -1.52
CA ASP A 94 20.15 10.02 -0.37
C ASP A 94 18.95 9.50 0.43
N GLN A 95 19.25 8.80 1.50
CA GLN A 95 18.25 8.25 2.42
C GLN A 95 17.73 9.28 3.43
N ASN A 96 18.27 10.51 3.43
CA ASN A 96 17.96 11.54 4.42
C ASN A 96 17.04 12.63 3.88
N THR A 97 16.47 12.48 2.69
CA THR A 97 15.42 13.39 2.23
C THR A 97 14.17 13.23 3.11
N ALA A 98 13.41 14.31 3.30
CA ALA A 98 12.18 14.27 4.09
C ALA A 98 11.23 13.17 3.61
N ARG A 99 11.12 13.00 2.29
CA ARG A 99 10.26 12.00 1.66
C ARG A 99 10.73 10.57 1.91
N ALA A 100 12.04 10.30 1.76
CA ALA A 100 12.60 8.97 2.04
C ALA A 100 12.39 8.57 3.52
N LEU A 101 12.65 9.51 4.43
CA LEU A 101 12.44 9.33 5.87
C LEU A 101 10.96 9.10 6.20
N ASN A 102 10.03 9.83 5.55
CA ASN A 102 8.60 9.64 5.72
C ASN A 102 8.16 8.22 5.34
N TYR A 103 8.50 7.76 4.14
CA TYR A 103 8.07 6.42 3.70
C TYR A 103 8.78 5.29 4.48
N ARG A 104 10.03 5.49 4.90
CA ARG A 104 10.67 4.54 5.82
C ARG A 104 9.91 4.46 7.15
N GLY A 105 9.46 5.61 7.67
CA GLY A 105 8.61 5.67 8.86
C GLY A 105 7.30 4.92 8.67
N TYR A 106 6.64 5.13 7.52
CA TYR A 106 5.40 4.46 7.17
C TYR A 106 5.56 2.93 7.11
N THR A 107 6.56 2.46 6.37
CA THR A 107 6.85 1.03 6.22
C THR A 107 7.14 0.35 7.55
N LEU A 108 7.98 0.97 8.39
CA LEU A 108 8.32 0.46 9.71
C LEU A 108 7.08 0.37 10.62
N ARG A 109 6.22 1.40 10.61
CA ARG A 109 4.97 1.39 11.35
C ARG A 109 4.07 0.23 10.89
N LYS A 110 3.93 0.01 9.58
CA LYS A 110 3.14 -1.09 9.01
C LYS A 110 3.70 -2.48 9.36
N LEU A 111 5.00 -2.60 9.55
CA LEU A 111 5.68 -3.80 10.07
C LEU A 111 5.51 -3.98 11.61
N GLY A 112 4.78 -3.10 12.28
CA GLY A 112 4.62 -3.13 13.74
C GLY A 112 5.79 -2.54 14.53
N ARG A 113 6.82 -2.01 13.87
CA ARG A 113 7.99 -1.34 14.46
C ARG A 113 7.67 0.13 14.74
N TRP A 114 6.65 0.34 15.57
CA TRP A 114 5.99 1.64 15.75
C TRP A 114 6.94 2.75 16.22
N ASP A 115 7.76 2.48 17.25
CA ASP A 115 8.66 3.48 17.82
C ASP A 115 9.71 3.95 16.81
N GLU A 116 10.21 3.02 15.99
CA GLU A 116 11.15 3.33 14.91
C GLU A 116 10.46 4.15 13.81
N GLY A 117 9.24 3.76 13.42
CA GLY A 117 8.44 4.54 12.46
C GLY A 117 8.25 5.99 12.90
N VAL A 118 7.85 6.19 14.16
CA VAL A 118 7.70 7.54 14.74
C VAL A 118 9.02 8.32 14.77
N ALA A 119 10.14 7.64 15.07
CA ALA A 119 11.45 8.28 15.05
C ALA A 119 11.82 8.80 13.65
N PHE A 120 11.50 8.02 12.60
CA PHE A 120 11.72 8.43 11.21
C PHE A 120 10.79 9.57 10.78
N TYR A 121 9.52 9.58 11.18
CA TYR A 121 8.64 10.73 10.94
C TYR A 121 9.17 12.03 11.57
N LYS A 122 9.67 11.95 12.81
CA LYS A 122 10.28 13.12 13.47
C LYS A 122 11.54 13.61 12.75
N LYS A 123 12.37 12.69 12.23
CA LYS A 123 13.51 13.06 11.38
C LYS A 123 13.06 13.73 10.09
N SER A 124 12.03 13.22 9.43
CA SER A 124 11.45 13.82 8.23
C SER A 124 10.98 15.25 8.49
N ILE A 125 10.26 15.49 9.59
CA ILE A 125 9.82 16.83 10.03
C ILE A 125 11.01 17.77 10.31
N ALA A 126 12.10 17.23 10.86
CA ALA A 126 13.29 18.03 11.12
C ALA A 126 14.00 18.46 9.82
N VAL A 127 13.96 17.63 8.77
CA VAL A 127 14.50 17.96 7.44
C VAL A 127 13.61 18.95 6.70
N ASP A 128 12.30 18.72 6.72
CA ASP A 128 11.32 19.63 6.11
C ASP A 128 10.11 19.86 7.04
N PRO A 129 10.14 20.97 7.82
CA PRO A 129 9.03 21.30 8.70
C PRO A 129 7.71 21.64 7.98
N GLN A 130 7.74 21.91 6.66
CA GLN A 130 6.56 22.22 5.85
C GLN A 130 5.92 20.98 5.21
N TYR A 131 6.56 19.83 5.34
CA TYR A 131 6.05 18.59 4.74
C TYR A 131 4.79 18.09 5.47
N VAL A 132 3.63 18.32 4.87
CA VAL A 132 2.32 18.09 5.49
C VAL A 132 2.03 16.60 5.66
N GLN A 133 2.31 15.79 4.63
CA GLN A 133 2.00 14.35 4.64
C GLN A 133 2.67 13.59 5.80
N VAL A 134 3.90 13.95 6.17
CA VAL A 134 4.55 13.28 7.32
C VAL A 134 3.85 13.56 8.64
N ARG A 135 3.17 14.72 8.77
CA ARG A 135 2.41 15.06 9.98
C ARG A 135 1.09 14.28 10.05
N GLU A 136 0.46 14.05 8.90
CA GLU A 136 -0.68 13.14 8.80
C GLU A 136 -0.30 11.75 9.30
N TYR A 137 0.75 11.13 8.73
CA TYR A 137 1.19 9.79 9.09
C TYR A 137 1.67 9.67 10.55
N LEU A 138 2.30 10.72 11.09
CA LEU A 138 2.64 10.78 12.51
C LEU A 138 1.39 10.88 13.38
N GLY A 139 0.40 11.68 12.95
CA GLY A 139 -0.88 11.80 13.64
C GLY A 139 -1.62 10.47 13.67
N GLU A 140 -1.71 9.77 12.54
CA GLU A 140 -2.28 8.42 12.47
C GLU A 140 -1.56 7.43 13.40
N ALA A 141 -0.22 7.47 13.41
CA ALA A 141 0.57 6.65 14.33
C ALA A 141 0.21 6.92 15.80
N TYR A 142 -0.07 8.16 16.16
CA TYR A 142 -0.51 8.52 17.50
C TYR A 142 -1.95 8.00 17.79
N VAL A 143 -2.86 8.08 16.81
CA VAL A 143 -4.22 7.51 16.93
C VAL A 143 -4.15 6.01 17.19
N GLU A 144 -3.34 5.26 16.45
CA GLU A 144 -3.16 3.81 16.64
C GLU A 144 -2.73 3.43 18.07
N LYS A 145 -2.10 4.35 18.80
CA LYS A 145 -1.66 4.15 20.20
C LYS A 145 -2.55 4.89 21.21
N GLY A 146 -3.72 5.38 20.81
CA GLY A 146 -4.63 6.11 21.68
C GLY A 146 -4.09 7.46 22.16
N LYS A 147 -3.03 7.98 21.55
CA LYS A 147 -2.40 9.26 21.91
C LYS A 147 -3.10 10.42 21.19
N ILE A 148 -4.41 10.54 21.39
CA ILE A 148 -5.28 11.45 20.64
C ILE A 148 -4.85 12.92 20.76
N ALA A 149 -4.38 13.35 21.93
CA ALA A 149 -3.90 14.73 22.11
C ALA A 149 -2.72 15.06 21.17
N LEU A 150 -1.77 14.12 21.01
CA LEU A 150 -0.63 14.31 20.09
C LEU A 150 -1.07 14.28 18.62
N ALA A 151 -2.06 13.46 18.28
CA ALA A 151 -2.66 13.48 16.93
C ALA A 151 -3.34 14.82 16.64
N ALA A 152 -4.09 15.37 17.59
CA ALA A 152 -4.75 16.67 17.47
C ALA A 152 -3.73 17.82 17.29
N GLU A 153 -2.55 17.76 17.92
CA GLU A 153 -1.45 18.72 17.71
C GLU A 153 -0.96 18.68 16.25
N GLN A 154 -0.81 17.47 15.67
CA GLN A 154 -0.44 17.34 14.27
C GLN A 154 -1.55 17.90 13.35
N LEU A 155 -2.81 17.59 13.63
CA LEU A 155 -3.96 18.10 12.88
C LEU A 155 -4.00 19.64 12.88
N ALA A 156 -3.81 20.28 14.03
CA ALA A 156 -3.75 21.73 14.13
C ALA A 156 -2.57 22.32 13.34
N THR A 157 -1.44 21.62 13.28
CA THR A 157 -0.28 22.03 12.50
C THR A 157 -0.55 21.89 11.00
N ILE A 158 -1.17 20.79 10.56
CA ILE A 158 -1.59 20.59 9.18
C ILE A 158 -2.51 21.73 8.72
N ALA A 159 -3.53 22.09 9.51
CA ALA A 159 -4.44 23.18 9.18
C ALA A 159 -3.70 24.53 8.94
N ARG A 160 -2.66 24.81 9.73
CA ARG A 160 -1.84 26.01 9.55
C ARG A 160 -0.98 25.96 8.29
N LEU A 161 -0.39 24.80 7.98
CA LEU A 161 0.48 24.60 6.83
C LEU A 161 -0.31 24.64 5.51
N CYS A 162 -1.46 24.01 5.47
CA CYS A 162 -2.36 24.05 4.31
C CYS A 162 -3.07 25.43 4.15
N GLY A 163 -3.12 26.24 5.19
CA GLY A 163 -3.93 27.46 5.20
C GLY A 163 -5.44 27.22 5.20
N SER A 164 -5.88 25.98 5.26
CA SER A 164 -7.29 25.57 5.27
C SER A 164 -7.45 24.19 5.92
N LYS A 165 -8.70 23.73 6.07
CA LYS A 165 -9.07 22.38 6.49
C LYS A 165 -9.48 21.48 5.31
N GLU A 166 -9.25 21.96 4.09
CA GLU A 166 -9.71 21.29 2.86
C GLU A 166 -8.64 20.39 2.23
N CYS A 167 -7.38 20.45 2.69
CA CYS A 167 -6.35 19.55 2.19
C CYS A 167 -6.61 18.10 2.65
N SER A 168 -6.21 17.15 1.81
CA SER A 168 -6.42 15.71 2.04
C SER A 168 -5.87 15.25 3.38
N GLU A 169 -4.66 15.69 3.72
CA GLU A 169 -3.97 15.29 4.93
C GLU A 169 -4.69 15.74 6.20
N TYR A 170 -5.36 16.92 6.17
CA TYR A 170 -6.20 17.35 7.27
C TYR A 170 -7.44 16.46 7.40
N GLN A 171 -8.12 16.20 6.29
CA GLN A 171 -9.36 15.43 6.28
C GLN A 171 -9.12 13.97 6.71
N ASP A 172 -8.04 13.36 6.21
CA ASP A 172 -7.70 11.98 6.53
C ASP A 172 -7.33 11.82 8.01
N LEU A 173 -6.52 12.73 8.57
CA LEU A 173 -6.19 12.68 9.99
C LEU A 173 -7.40 13.05 10.88
N ALA A 174 -8.22 14.03 10.48
CA ALA A 174 -9.43 14.38 11.23
C ALA A 174 -10.40 13.20 11.31
N LYS A 175 -10.57 12.47 10.20
CA LYS A 175 -11.34 11.24 10.15
C LYS A 175 -10.75 10.16 11.06
N ALA A 176 -9.43 9.97 11.05
CA ALA A 176 -8.77 9.00 11.90
C ALA A 176 -8.94 9.30 13.41
N ILE A 177 -8.98 10.58 13.81
CA ILE A 177 -9.21 11.01 15.20
C ILE A 177 -10.67 10.83 15.62
N GLY A 178 -11.61 11.06 14.72
CA GLY A 178 -13.06 11.05 15.00
C GLY A 178 -13.73 9.69 14.83
N GLY A 179 -13.03 8.69 14.25
CA GLY A 179 -13.54 7.33 14.01
C GLY A 179 -13.39 6.46 15.19
#